data_b681b743b83d4868801e31538e89b2f3
#
_entry.id   b681b743b83d4868801e31538e89b2f3
#
_cell.length_a   1.000
_cell.length_b   1.000
_cell.length_c   1.000
_cell.angle_alpha   90.00
_cell.angle_beta   90.00
_cell.angle_gamma   90.00
#
_symmetry.space_group_name_H-M   'P 1'
#
loop_
_entity.id
_entity.type
_entity.pdbx_description
1 polymer ?
#
loop_
_entity_poly.entity_id
_entity_poly.type
_entity_poly.pdbx_seq_one_letter_code
_entity_poly.pdbx_strand_id
1 'polypeptide(L)'
;MKTIYYLLLLVLGCGFLSCYDDKSTYDTKEIPNVELDLNGVSETQYVAYLGKLHIDVPVKKDGIPDHPDLEYKWEIELSSSTGLREVLSNERVLDTIASMPISASGYTLTLEVTDKVSTLKYYSVFSLVVESQFGEGIIVVHSYDGETSDLSLIMDKDITKGFTGTEKIQYNNIFSSKGETLGDWIDNVAYTV
;
A
#
# COMPACT_ATOMS: atom_id res chain seq x y z
N MET A 1 49.52 -61.81 -18.89
CA MET A 1 48.11 -61.50 -18.67
C MET A 1 47.83 -61.10 -17.17
N LYS A 2 48.39 -61.80 -16.20
CA LYS A 2 48.18 -61.50 -14.78
C LYS A 2 48.65 -60.07 -14.35
N THR A 3 49.74 -59.60 -14.92
CA THR A 3 50.27 -58.23 -14.57
C THR A 3 49.38 -57.10 -15.06
N ILE A 4 48.68 -57.26 -16.15
CA ILE A 4 47.71 -56.24 -16.68
C ILE A 4 46.52 -56.13 -15.73
N TYR A 5 46.04 -57.22 -15.17
CA TYR A 5 44.95 -57.22 -14.20
C TYR A 5 45.30 -56.45 -12.91
N TYR A 6 46.53 -56.62 -12.40
CA TYR A 6 46.98 -55.89 -11.20
C TYR A 6 47.14 -54.39 -11.45
N LEU A 7 47.57 -54.03 -12.68
CA LEU A 7 47.69 -52.63 -13.05
C LEU A 7 46.34 -51.97 -13.19
N LEU A 8 45.34 -52.68 -13.74
CA LEU A 8 43.98 -52.22 -13.89
C LEU A 8 43.26 -52.06 -12.56
N LEU A 9 43.52 -52.97 -11.60
CA LEU A 9 42.98 -52.93 -10.22
C LEU A 9 43.60 -51.79 -9.42
N LEU A 10 44.88 -51.46 -9.65
CA LEU A 10 45.56 -50.34 -9.00
C LEU A 10 45.01 -49.00 -9.52
N VAL A 11 44.75 -48.86 -10.80
CA VAL A 11 44.16 -47.65 -11.41
C VAL A 11 42.72 -47.44 -10.93
N LEU A 12 41.93 -48.53 -10.80
CA LEU A 12 40.56 -48.46 -10.28
C LEU A 12 40.53 -48.07 -8.81
N GLY A 13 41.52 -48.56 -7.99
CA GLY A 13 41.64 -48.22 -6.56
C GLY A 13 41.99 -46.76 -6.28
N CYS A 14 42.79 -46.14 -7.15
CA CYS A 14 43.15 -44.71 -6.99
C CYS A 14 42.00 -43.74 -7.37
N GLY A 15 41.03 -44.21 -8.16
CA GLY A 15 39.88 -43.37 -8.55
C GLY A 15 38.88 -43.05 -7.43
N PHE A 16 38.87 -43.83 -6.35
CA PHE A 16 37.94 -43.62 -5.23
C PHE A 16 38.52 -42.79 -4.09
N LEU A 17 39.76 -42.33 -4.17
CA LEU A 17 40.38 -41.48 -3.14
C LEU A 17 40.26 -39.99 -3.42
N SER A 18 39.51 -39.60 -4.46
CA SER A 18 39.09 -38.22 -4.64
C SER A 18 37.94 -37.89 -3.68
N CYS A 19 38.22 -37.97 -2.38
CA CYS A 19 37.46 -37.22 -1.40
C CYS A 19 37.73 -35.74 -1.74
N TYR A 20 36.84 -35.15 -2.50
CA TYR A 20 36.78 -33.71 -2.64
C TYR A 20 36.42 -33.15 -1.25
N ASP A 21 37.46 -32.80 -0.50
CA ASP A 21 37.31 -32.06 0.74
C ASP A 21 36.79 -30.71 0.34
N ASP A 22 35.45 -30.58 0.37
CA ASP A 22 34.79 -29.32 0.09
C ASP A 22 35.17 -28.31 1.17
N LYS A 23 36.28 -27.59 0.92
CA LYS A 23 36.74 -26.49 1.75
C LYS A 23 35.93 -25.21 1.52
N SER A 24 34.78 -25.31 0.90
CA SER A 24 33.84 -24.19 0.88
C SER A 24 33.34 -23.97 2.32
N THR A 25 34.10 -23.19 3.06
CA THR A 25 33.56 -22.49 4.23
C THR A 25 32.50 -21.53 3.72
N TYR A 26 31.28 -22.06 3.49
CA TYR A 26 30.13 -21.19 3.39
C TYR A 26 30.02 -20.52 4.75
N ASP A 27 30.44 -19.26 4.79
CA ASP A 27 30.14 -18.36 5.89
C ASP A 27 28.63 -18.12 5.82
N THR A 28 27.86 -19.11 6.25
CA THR A 28 26.41 -19.07 6.24
C THR A 28 26.00 -18.06 7.29
N LYS A 29 25.77 -16.83 6.86
CA LYS A 29 25.11 -15.84 7.70
C LYS A 29 23.72 -16.36 8.02
N GLU A 30 23.38 -16.39 9.28
CA GLU A 30 22.00 -16.67 9.69
C GLU A 30 21.08 -15.64 9.03
N ILE A 31 20.03 -16.14 8.40
CA ILE A 31 19.00 -15.26 7.82
C ILE A 31 18.19 -14.72 8.99
N PRO A 32 18.11 -13.39 9.18
CA PRO A 32 17.33 -12.82 10.26
C PRO A 32 15.85 -13.18 10.08
N ASN A 33 15.18 -13.49 11.17
CA ASN A 33 13.74 -13.73 11.16
C ASN A 33 13.02 -12.39 11.24
N VAL A 34 12.59 -11.87 10.08
CA VAL A 34 11.75 -10.66 10.00
C VAL A 34 10.32 -11.07 9.71
N GLU A 35 9.43 -10.74 10.63
CA GLU A 35 8.01 -11.06 10.58
C GLU A 35 7.18 -9.77 10.39
N LEU A 36 6.33 -9.75 9.38
CA LEU A 36 5.31 -8.72 9.18
C LEU A 36 3.97 -9.29 9.65
N ASP A 37 3.38 -8.69 10.67
CA ASP A 37 2.09 -9.13 11.19
C ASP A 37 0.96 -8.40 10.45
N LEU A 38 0.31 -9.12 9.55
CA LEU A 38 -0.81 -8.61 8.75
C LEU A 38 -2.17 -8.90 9.38
N ASN A 39 -2.21 -9.48 10.59
CA ASN A 39 -3.47 -9.77 11.25
C ASN A 39 -4.21 -8.46 11.58
N GLY A 40 -5.43 -8.34 11.08
CA GLY A 40 -6.25 -7.14 11.24
C GLY A 40 -5.93 -5.98 10.27
N VAL A 41 -4.94 -6.14 9.39
CA VAL A 41 -4.69 -5.20 8.30
C VAL A 41 -5.41 -5.68 7.05
N SER A 42 -6.31 -4.87 6.51
CA SER A 42 -7.05 -5.23 5.30
C SER A 42 -6.12 -5.27 4.08
N GLU A 43 -6.27 -6.28 3.21
CA GLU A 43 -5.56 -6.34 1.93
C GLU A 43 -5.96 -5.20 0.98
N THR A 44 -7.21 -4.72 1.10
CA THR A 44 -7.70 -3.56 0.36
C THR A 44 -7.98 -2.42 1.33
N GLN A 45 -7.34 -1.30 1.07
CA GLN A 45 -7.51 -0.05 1.79
C GLN A 45 -8.43 0.88 0.99
N TYR A 46 -9.44 1.42 1.63
CA TYR A 46 -10.33 2.41 1.03
C TYR A 46 -10.10 3.75 1.69
N VAL A 47 -9.94 4.79 0.89
CA VAL A 47 -9.73 6.15 1.39
C VAL A 47 -10.41 7.15 0.47
N ALA A 48 -11.02 8.19 1.06
CA ALA A 48 -11.53 9.29 0.27
C ALA A 48 -10.37 10.13 -0.32
N TYR A 49 -10.56 10.68 -1.51
CA TYR A 49 -9.62 11.64 -2.07
C TYR A 49 -9.37 12.80 -1.09
N LEU A 50 -8.11 13.11 -0.84
CA LEU A 50 -7.65 14.04 0.21
C LEU A 50 -8.00 13.59 1.64
N GLY A 51 -8.45 12.36 1.84
CA GLY A 51 -8.65 11.76 3.15
C GLY A 51 -7.34 11.26 3.78
N LYS A 52 -7.38 11.02 5.07
CA LYS A 52 -6.25 10.49 5.82
C LYS A 52 -6.11 9.00 5.56
N LEU A 53 -4.96 8.58 5.03
CA LEU A 53 -4.56 7.19 4.87
C LEU A 53 -3.64 6.81 6.03
N HIS A 54 -4.09 5.85 6.84
CA HIS A 54 -3.35 5.35 7.99
C HIS A 54 -3.27 3.83 7.93
N ILE A 55 -2.05 3.28 7.84
CA ILE A 55 -1.81 1.83 7.84
C ILE A 55 -0.67 1.54 8.81
N ASP A 56 -0.96 0.70 9.80
CA ASP A 56 0.01 0.23 10.78
C ASP A 56 0.24 -1.27 10.58
N VAL A 57 1.46 -1.64 10.16
CA VAL A 57 1.91 -3.03 10.05
C VAL A 57 2.95 -3.28 11.12
N PRO A 58 2.63 -4.06 12.17
CA PRO A 58 3.63 -4.45 13.16
C PRO A 58 4.72 -5.30 12.53
N VAL A 59 5.97 -4.92 12.74
CA VAL A 59 7.13 -5.65 12.22
C VAL A 59 8.05 -6.03 13.37
N LYS A 60 8.55 -7.28 13.34
CA LYS A 60 9.50 -7.79 14.32
C LYS A 60 10.72 -8.35 13.60
N LYS A 61 11.90 -8.17 14.19
CA LYS A 61 13.12 -8.87 13.81
C LYS A 61 13.61 -9.68 15.02
N ASP A 62 13.75 -10.98 14.84
CA ASP A 62 14.16 -11.92 15.90
C ASP A 62 13.28 -11.80 17.17
N GLY A 63 11.98 -11.56 16.97
CA GLY A 63 10.98 -11.36 18.03
C GLY A 63 10.95 -9.97 18.65
N ILE A 64 11.88 -9.06 18.29
CA ILE A 64 11.95 -7.69 18.81
C ILE A 64 11.14 -6.77 17.89
N PRO A 65 10.07 -6.11 18.40
CA PRO A 65 9.29 -5.17 17.61
C PRO A 65 10.11 -3.91 17.29
N ASP A 66 9.86 -3.31 16.13
CA ASP A 66 10.47 -2.06 15.68
C ASP A 66 12.00 -2.03 15.83
N HIS A 67 12.65 -3.14 15.45
CA HIS A 67 14.09 -3.30 15.63
C HIS A 67 14.87 -2.17 14.88
N PRO A 68 15.89 -1.54 15.48
CA PRO A 68 16.60 -0.38 14.92
C PRO A 68 17.36 -0.65 13.62
N ASP A 69 17.62 -1.92 13.30
CA ASP A 69 18.23 -2.30 12.02
C ASP A 69 17.24 -2.38 10.86
N LEU A 70 15.95 -2.18 11.10
CA LEU A 70 14.96 -2.18 10.04
C LEU A 70 14.79 -0.78 9.45
N GLU A 71 14.66 -0.73 8.14
CA GLU A 71 14.27 0.44 7.37
C GLU A 71 12.97 0.15 6.64
N TYR A 72 12.13 1.14 6.53
CA TYR A 72 10.82 1.04 5.94
C TYR A 72 10.71 1.94 4.72
N LYS A 73 9.92 1.52 3.74
CA LYS A 73 9.58 2.35 2.59
C LYS A 73 8.20 1.97 2.09
N TRP A 74 7.31 2.93 2.02
CA TRP A 74 6.00 2.82 1.41
C TRP A 74 6.03 3.41 0.02
N GLU A 75 5.72 2.62 -0.98
CA GLU A 75 5.66 3.03 -2.38
C GLU A 75 4.27 2.77 -2.95
N ILE A 76 3.78 3.69 -3.76
CA ILE A 76 2.58 3.53 -4.55
C ILE A 76 2.94 3.43 -6.04
N GLU A 77 2.32 2.49 -6.75
CA GLU A 77 2.39 2.41 -8.21
C GLU A 77 1.24 3.19 -8.82
N LEU A 78 1.56 4.34 -9.41
CA LEU A 78 0.57 5.26 -10.01
C LEU A 78 0.12 4.82 -11.39
N SER A 79 0.91 3.98 -12.07
CA SER A 79 0.58 3.46 -13.40
C SER A 79 1.29 2.13 -13.65
N SER A 80 0.52 1.08 -13.80
CA SER A 80 1.04 -0.25 -14.14
C SER A 80 1.65 -0.31 -15.56
N SER A 81 1.18 0.52 -16.49
CA SER A 81 1.67 0.56 -17.87
C SER A 81 3.04 1.23 -17.99
N THR A 82 3.36 2.19 -17.13
CA THR A 82 4.63 2.92 -17.13
C THR A 82 5.56 2.49 -16.00
N GLY A 83 5.05 1.75 -15.02
CA GLY A 83 5.79 1.38 -13.80
C GLY A 83 6.14 2.59 -12.94
N LEU A 84 5.42 3.71 -13.11
CA LEU A 84 5.65 4.93 -12.32
C LEU A 84 5.30 4.67 -10.86
N ARG A 85 6.30 4.85 -9.99
CA ARG A 85 6.16 4.68 -8.54
C ARG A 85 6.55 5.96 -7.82
N GLU A 86 5.90 6.20 -6.69
CA GLU A 86 6.16 7.32 -5.80
C GLU A 86 6.32 6.80 -4.37
N VAL A 87 7.29 7.37 -3.63
CA VAL A 87 7.51 7.06 -2.22
C VAL A 87 6.59 7.94 -1.39
N LEU A 88 5.71 7.33 -0.61
CA LEU A 88 4.77 8.02 0.27
C LEU A 88 5.35 8.28 1.66
N SER A 89 6.14 7.34 2.19
CA SER A 89 6.73 7.43 3.53
C SER A 89 7.93 6.50 3.67
N ASN A 90 8.85 6.85 4.57
CA ASN A 90 9.93 5.98 5.03
C ASN A 90 9.76 5.58 6.50
N GLU A 91 8.59 5.83 7.07
CA GLU A 91 8.24 5.44 8.43
C GLU A 91 7.56 4.06 8.43
N ARG A 92 7.59 3.34 9.56
CA ARG A 92 6.90 2.05 9.71
C ARG A 92 5.39 2.19 9.50
N VAL A 93 4.82 3.17 10.14
CA VAL A 93 3.39 3.49 9.99
C VAL A 93 3.23 4.44 8.81
N LEU A 94 2.40 4.06 7.85
CA LEU A 94 1.97 4.98 6.82
C LEU A 94 0.89 5.91 7.39
N ASP A 95 1.21 7.18 7.48
CA ASP A 95 0.28 8.23 7.91
C ASP A 95 0.42 9.42 6.96
N THR A 96 -0.47 9.50 5.97
CA THR A 96 -0.39 10.49 4.90
C THR A 96 -1.78 10.89 4.41
N ILE A 97 -1.83 11.88 3.52
CA ILE A 97 -3.07 12.28 2.82
C ILE A 97 -3.08 11.62 1.44
N ALA A 98 -4.20 10.98 1.10
CA ALA A 98 -4.40 10.34 -0.20
C ALA A 98 -4.67 11.39 -1.29
N SER A 99 -3.60 11.94 -1.89
CA SER A 99 -3.66 12.98 -2.93
C SER A 99 -3.65 12.44 -4.37
N MET A 100 -3.52 11.12 -4.54
CA MET A 100 -3.58 10.49 -5.84
C MET A 100 -5.01 10.53 -6.41
N PRO A 101 -5.17 10.58 -7.75
CA PRO A 101 -6.48 10.65 -8.38
C PRO A 101 -7.44 9.53 -7.96
N ILE A 102 -8.73 9.81 -8.04
CA ILE A 102 -9.78 8.80 -7.81
C ILE A 102 -9.60 7.67 -8.82
N SER A 103 -9.60 6.42 -8.35
CA SER A 103 -9.43 5.23 -9.19
C SER A 103 -10.25 4.07 -8.66
N ALA A 104 -11.24 3.65 -9.42
CA ALA A 104 -12.06 2.47 -9.11
C ALA A 104 -11.27 1.15 -9.24
N SER A 105 -10.23 1.11 -10.09
CA SER A 105 -9.34 -0.05 -10.23
C SER A 105 -8.30 -0.14 -9.09
N GLY A 106 -8.18 0.94 -8.32
CA GLY A 106 -7.20 1.05 -7.24
C GLY A 106 -5.76 1.22 -7.73
N TYR A 107 -4.88 1.33 -6.76
CA TYR A 107 -3.44 1.43 -6.90
C TYR A 107 -2.77 0.27 -6.17
N THR A 108 -1.57 -0.11 -6.58
CA THR A 108 -0.74 -1.04 -5.83
C THR A 108 0.09 -0.24 -4.82
N LEU A 109 -0.10 -0.52 -3.53
CA LEU A 109 0.66 0.05 -2.43
C LEU A 109 1.58 -1.03 -1.86
N THR A 110 2.86 -0.74 -1.73
CA THR A 110 3.87 -1.71 -1.28
C THR A 110 4.59 -1.18 -0.05
N LEU A 111 4.64 -1.99 1.00
CA LEU A 111 5.57 -1.82 2.11
C LEU A 111 6.81 -2.66 1.83
N GLU A 112 7.96 -2.02 1.72
CA GLU A 112 9.29 -2.65 1.71
C GLU A 112 9.92 -2.48 3.08
N VAL A 113 10.35 -3.58 3.69
CA VAL A 113 11.11 -3.60 4.93
C VAL A 113 12.51 -4.14 4.62
N THR A 114 13.54 -3.36 4.87
CA THR A 114 14.93 -3.72 4.61
C THR A 114 15.66 -3.95 5.93
N ASP A 115 16.28 -5.10 6.09
CA ASP A 115 17.23 -5.33 7.16
C ASP A 115 18.61 -4.78 6.77
N LYS A 116 19.08 -3.76 7.46
CA LYS A 116 20.36 -3.06 7.19
C LYS A 116 21.59 -3.97 7.32
N VAL A 117 21.51 -5.00 8.15
CA VAL A 117 22.64 -5.90 8.43
C VAL A 117 22.79 -6.95 7.34
N SER A 118 21.70 -7.62 6.97
CA SER A 118 21.71 -8.67 5.94
C SER A 118 21.47 -8.12 4.53
N THR A 119 20.96 -6.89 4.42
CA THR A 119 20.48 -6.26 3.17
C THR A 119 19.28 -6.97 2.51
N LEU A 120 18.66 -7.91 3.24
CA LEU A 120 17.47 -8.60 2.76
C LEU A 120 16.25 -7.67 2.82
N LYS A 121 15.37 -7.87 1.86
CA LYS A 121 14.13 -7.09 1.71
C LYS A 121 12.91 -7.97 1.83
N TYR A 122 11.94 -7.51 2.58
CA TYR A 122 10.65 -8.15 2.81
C TYR A 122 9.57 -7.23 2.30
N TYR A 123 8.53 -7.79 1.69
CA TYR A 123 7.49 -7.00 1.04
C TYR A 123 6.11 -7.40 1.53
N SER A 124 5.25 -6.41 1.66
CA SER A 124 3.81 -6.60 1.77
C SER A 124 3.11 -5.69 0.76
N VAL A 125 2.09 -6.24 0.10
CA VAL A 125 1.40 -5.54 -1.00
C VAL A 125 -0.06 -5.39 -0.63
N PHE A 126 -0.60 -4.20 -0.84
CA PHE A 126 -1.99 -3.84 -0.58
C PHE A 126 -2.60 -3.23 -1.84
N SER A 127 -3.90 -3.36 -1.98
CA SER A 127 -4.68 -2.58 -2.93
C SER A 127 -5.16 -1.30 -2.25
N LEU A 128 -4.97 -0.14 -2.87
CA LEU A 128 -5.47 1.13 -2.38
C LEU A 128 -6.52 1.67 -3.35
N VAL A 129 -7.76 1.78 -2.91
CA VAL A 129 -8.86 2.36 -3.67
C VAL A 129 -9.09 3.78 -3.15
N VAL A 130 -8.90 4.76 -4.05
CA VAL A 130 -9.18 6.16 -3.74
C VAL A 130 -10.55 6.49 -4.30
N GLU A 131 -11.47 6.82 -3.41
CA GLU A 131 -12.87 7.09 -3.74
C GLU A 131 -13.17 8.58 -3.74
N SER A 132 -14.25 8.96 -4.40
CA SER A 132 -14.77 10.32 -4.25
C SER A 132 -15.30 10.50 -2.83
N GLN A 133 -14.95 11.60 -2.20
CA GLN A 133 -15.57 12.01 -0.94
C GLN A 133 -17.07 12.29 -1.12
N PHE A 134 -17.41 12.73 -2.34
CA PHE A 134 -18.77 13.06 -2.71
C PHE A 134 -19.28 11.98 -3.68
N GLY A 135 -20.17 11.15 -3.19
CA GLY A 135 -20.87 10.17 -4.00
C GLY A 135 -22.13 10.76 -4.66
N GLU A 136 -22.94 9.89 -5.24
CA GLU A 136 -24.25 10.25 -5.76
C GLU A 136 -25.16 10.75 -4.62
N GLY A 137 -25.83 11.89 -4.81
CA GLY A 137 -26.67 12.48 -3.80
C GLY A 137 -27.50 13.65 -4.30
N ILE A 138 -28.26 14.27 -3.42
CA ILE A 138 -29.00 15.51 -3.67
C ILE A 138 -28.11 16.68 -3.29
N ILE A 139 -27.86 17.56 -4.26
CA ILE A 139 -27.18 18.84 -4.03
C ILE A 139 -28.25 19.88 -3.67
N VAL A 140 -28.05 20.53 -2.54
CA VAL A 140 -28.89 21.66 -2.10
C VAL A 140 -28.06 22.93 -2.16
N VAL A 141 -28.49 23.87 -3.00
CA VAL A 141 -27.93 25.22 -3.04
C VAL A 141 -28.70 26.06 -2.02
N HIS A 142 -27.98 26.77 -1.18
CA HIS A 142 -28.59 27.65 -0.17
C HIS A 142 -27.74 28.89 0.06
N SER A 143 -28.35 29.89 0.64
CA SER A 143 -27.69 31.10 1.09
C SER A 143 -28.23 31.45 2.50
N TYR A 144 -27.35 31.91 3.34
CA TYR A 144 -27.72 32.42 4.69
C TYR A 144 -27.87 33.92 4.75
N ASP A 145 -27.21 34.64 3.85
CA ASP A 145 -27.15 36.11 3.83
C ASP A 145 -27.93 36.71 2.65
N GLY A 146 -28.33 35.89 1.68
CA GLY A 146 -28.99 36.34 0.47
C GLY A 146 -28.05 36.96 -0.58
N GLU A 147 -26.73 36.97 -0.32
CA GLU A 147 -25.71 37.55 -1.19
C GLU A 147 -24.74 36.45 -1.70
N THR A 148 -24.38 35.51 -0.84
CA THR A 148 -23.47 34.43 -1.18
C THR A 148 -24.16 33.07 -1.16
N SER A 149 -23.77 32.19 -2.05
CA SER A 149 -24.30 30.82 -2.12
C SER A 149 -23.31 29.80 -1.60
N ASP A 150 -23.84 28.73 -1.04
CA ASP A 150 -23.10 27.54 -0.68
C ASP A 150 -23.84 26.28 -1.10
N LEU A 151 -23.15 25.14 -1.08
CA LEU A 151 -23.70 23.83 -1.40
C LEU A 151 -23.73 22.93 -0.18
N SER A 152 -24.78 22.14 -0.10
CA SER A 152 -24.83 20.96 0.76
C SER A 152 -25.13 19.73 -0.10
N LEU A 153 -24.54 18.58 0.27
CA LEU A 153 -24.78 17.30 -0.36
C LEU A 153 -25.42 16.34 0.65
N ILE A 154 -26.52 15.72 0.23
CA ILE A 154 -27.22 14.69 1.01
C ILE A 154 -27.12 13.39 0.26
N MET A 155 -26.46 12.40 0.85
CA MET A 155 -26.36 11.04 0.34
C MET A 155 -27.14 10.10 1.27
N ASP A 156 -28.11 9.40 0.71
CA ASP A 156 -28.98 8.49 1.45
C ASP A 156 -29.44 7.37 0.51
N LYS A 157 -29.43 6.14 1.01
CA LYS A 157 -29.86 4.94 0.25
C LYS A 157 -31.27 5.03 -0.30
N ASP A 158 -32.14 5.77 0.40
CA ASP A 158 -33.55 5.94 0.01
C ASP A 158 -33.71 7.03 -1.07
N ILE A 159 -32.65 7.82 -1.32
CA ILE A 159 -32.64 8.94 -2.29
C ILE A 159 -31.81 8.58 -3.52
N THR A 160 -30.65 7.92 -3.33
CA THR A 160 -29.70 7.64 -4.40
C THR A 160 -29.40 6.15 -4.51
N LYS A 161 -29.52 5.61 -5.73
CA LYS A 161 -29.33 4.17 -5.96
C LYS A 161 -27.87 3.71 -5.80
N GLY A 162 -26.93 4.61 -6.05
CA GLY A 162 -25.49 4.34 -5.97
C GLY A 162 -24.91 4.42 -4.57
N PHE A 163 -25.67 4.91 -3.60
CA PHE A 163 -25.18 5.02 -2.23
C PHE A 163 -25.30 3.69 -1.49
N THR A 164 -24.19 3.11 -1.11
CA THR A 164 -24.09 1.81 -0.42
C THR A 164 -23.97 1.93 1.09
N GLY A 165 -23.90 3.14 1.62
CA GLY A 165 -23.84 3.41 3.06
C GLY A 165 -25.13 3.00 3.80
N THR A 166 -25.01 2.66 5.07
CA THR A 166 -26.15 2.29 5.93
C THR A 166 -26.86 3.48 6.56
N GLU A 167 -26.15 4.57 6.71
CA GLU A 167 -26.65 5.79 7.35
C GLU A 167 -26.61 6.96 6.38
N LYS A 168 -27.54 7.91 6.56
CA LYS A 168 -27.54 9.17 5.82
C LYS A 168 -26.27 9.96 6.10
N ILE A 169 -25.59 10.39 5.05
CA ILE A 169 -24.45 11.31 5.12
C ILE A 169 -24.87 12.66 4.60
N GLN A 170 -24.54 13.73 5.34
CA GLN A 170 -24.82 15.09 4.94
C GLN A 170 -23.58 15.96 5.09
N TYR A 171 -23.13 16.51 3.97
CA TYR A 171 -22.09 17.53 3.94
C TYR A 171 -22.75 18.90 3.82
N ASN A 172 -22.57 19.75 4.82
CA ASN A 172 -23.10 21.10 4.83
C ASN A 172 -22.00 22.10 4.48
N ASN A 173 -22.37 23.16 3.80
CA ASN A 173 -21.50 24.31 3.56
C ASN A 173 -20.15 23.89 2.94
N ILE A 174 -20.22 23.16 1.82
CA ILE A 174 -19.05 22.50 1.20
C ILE A 174 -17.95 23.49 0.87
N PHE A 175 -18.27 24.68 0.40
CA PHE A 175 -17.29 25.70 0.04
C PHE A 175 -16.84 26.50 1.26
N SER A 176 -17.75 27.02 2.07
CA SER A 176 -17.39 27.82 3.22
C SER A 176 -16.66 27.03 4.31
N SER A 177 -16.91 25.72 4.41
CA SER A 177 -16.14 24.84 5.30
C SER A 177 -14.66 24.71 4.91
N LYS A 178 -14.32 25.02 3.66
CA LYS A 178 -12.93 25.04 3.13
C LYS A 178 -12.35 26.48 3.08
N GLY A 179 -13.09 27.48 3.54
CA GLY A 179 -12.70 28.87 3.44
C GLY A 179 -12.87 29.45 2.03
N GLU A 180 -13.66 28.78 1.19
CA GLU A 180 -14.00 29.19 -0.19
C GLU A 180 -15.44 29.69 -0.25
N THR A 181 -15.79 30.45 -1.28
CA THR A 181 -17.15 30.88 -1.56
C THR A 181 -17.48 30.57 -3.02
N LEU A 182 -18.76 30.26 -3.31
CA LEU A 182 -19.23 30.13 -4.68
C LEU A 182 -19.40 31.48 -5.40
N GLY A 183 -19.16 32.58 -4.69
CA GLY A 183 -19.37 33.91 -5.21
C GLY A 183 -20.84 34.32 -5.13
N ASP A 184 -21.38 34.85 -6.23
CA ASP A 184 -22.70 35.43 -6.29
C ASP A 184 -23.84 34.44 -6.07
N TRP A 185 -25.04 34.97 -5.91
CA TRP A 185 -26.27 34.19 -5.80
C TRP A 185 -26.47 33.24 -6.98
N ILE A 186 -26.75 31.97 -6.69
CA ILE A 186 -27.04 30.94 -7.70
C ILE A 186 -28.56 30.77 -7.80
N ASP A 187 -29.15 31.19 -8.94
CA ASP A 187 -30.56 31.04 -9.23
C ASP A 187 -30.94 29.66 -9.78
N ASN A 188 -29.96 28.94 -10.36
CA ASN A 188 -30.24 27.68 -11.04
C ASN A 188 -29.04 26.71 -10.99
N VAL A 189 -29.33 25.42 -10.85
CA VAL A 189 -28.35 24.35 -10.94
C VAL A 189 -28.80 23.37 -12.01
N ALA A 190 -27.99 23.20 -13.06
CA ALA A 190 -28.25 22.21 -14.10
C ALA A 190 -27.42 20.94 -13.81
N TYR A 191 -28.07 19.77 -13.87
CA TYR A 191 -27.43 18.47 -13.82
C TYR A 191 -27.26 17.96 -15.26
N THR A 192 -26.02 17.57 -15.61
CA THR A 192 -25.73 16.88 -16.87
C THR A 192 -25.23 15.47 -16.54
N VAL A 193 -25.83 14.46 -17.16
CA VAL A 193 -25.41 13.04 -17.07
C VAL A 193 -24.35 12.78 -18.13
#